data_db638daacf24f48b0160a9dab2852c50
#
_entry.id   db638daacf24f48b0160a9dab2852c50
#
_cell.length_a   1.000
_cell.length_b   1.000
_cell.length_c   1.000
_cell.angle_alpha   90.00
_cell.angle_beta   90.00
_cell.angle_gamma   90.00
#
_symmetry.space_group_name_H-M   'P 1'
#
loop_
_entity.id
_entity.type
_entity.pdbx_description
1 polymer ?
#
loop_
_entity_poly.entity_id
_entity_poly.type
_entity_poly.pdbx_seq_one_letter_code
_entity_poly.pdbx_strand_id
1 'polypeptide(L)'
;MTYYSTKTYGHNIGLSAVFRQPNADHSHCHLLHGYSLAFKFTFGCKELDNKNWAVDFGSLKPLKKWLENNFDHKLVLDENDP
;
A
#
# COMPACT_ATOMS: atom_id res chain seq x y z
N MET A 1 13.77 23.01 -7.24
CA MET A 1 13.85 21.62 -7.73
C MET A 1 13.30 20.67 -6.68
N THR A 2 12.59 19.65 -7.08
CA THR A 2 12.11 18.60 -6.17
C THR A 2 12.76 17.28 -6.53
N TYR A 3 13.22 16.56 -5.52
CA TYR A 3 13.85 15.25 -5.68
C TYR A 3 12.83 14.19 -5.28
N TYR A 4 12.82 13.07 -6.00
CA TYR A 4 11.89 11.98 -5.76
C TYR A 4 12.63 10.67 -5.60
N SER A 5 12.12 9.82 -4.73
CA SER A 5 12.56 8.44 -4.59
C SER A 5 11.35 7.54 -4.47
N THR A 6 11.45 6.32 -4.99
CA THR A 6 10.34 5.37 -4.94
C THR A 6 10.73 4.11 -4.20
N LYS A 7 9.76 3.56 -3.47
CA LYS A 7 9.89 2.26 -2.82
C LYS A 7 8.68 1.42 -3.16
N THR A 8 8.91 0.22 -3.66
CA THR A 8 7.83 -0.72 -4.00
C THR A 8 7.84 -1.88 -3.03
N TYR A 9 6.67 -2.15 -2.45
CA TYR A 9 6.38 -3.38 -1.73
C TYR A 9 5.58 -4.26 -2.67
N GLY A 10 6.27 -5.18 -3.35
CA GLY A 10 5.67 -6.03 -4.36
C GLY A 10 4.92 -7.22 -3.77
N HIS A 11 4.37 -8.03 -4.66
CA HIS A 11 3.60 -9.21 -4.26
C HIS A 11 4.42 -10.24 -3.48
N ASN A 12 5.75 -10.22 -3.62
CA ASN A 12 6.65 -11.10 -2.87
C ASN A 12 6.66 -10.82 -1.36
N ILE A 13 6.17 -9.66 -0.93
CA ILE A 13 6.02 -9.36 0.50
C ILE A 13 4.91 -10.20 1.12
N GLY A 14 3.94 -10.64 0.31
CA GLY A 14 2.92 -11.55 0.78
C GLY A 14 1.73 -10.88 1.46
N LEU A 15 1.47 -9.60 1.17
CA LEU A 15 0.30 -8.92 1.70
C LEU A 15 -0.94 -9.44 0.99
N SER A 16 -1.91 -9.94 1.74
CA SER A 16 -3.16 -10.44 1.19
C SER A 16 -4.34 -9.89 1.97
N ALA A 17 -5.38 -9.50 1.26
CA ALA A 17 -6.59 -8.95 1.86
C ALA A 17 -7.81 -9.45 1.10
N VAL A 18 -8.96 -9.38 1.76
CA VAL A 18 -10.26 -9.67 1.14
C VAL A 18 -11.06 -8.37 1.15
N PHE A 19 -11.63 -8.02 0.00
CA PHE A 19 -12.50 -6.86 -0.10
C PHE A 19 -13.50 -7.05 -1.24
N ARG A 20 -14.46 -6.12 -1.32
CA ARG A 20 -15.42 -6.06 -2.40
C ARG A 20 -15.78 -4.62 -2.71
N GLN A 21 -16.36 -4.42 -3.89
CA GLN A 21 -16.94 -3.14 -4.29
C GLN A 21 -18.46 -3.34 -4.38
N PRO A 22 -19.22 -3.01 -3.34
CA PRO A 22 -20.64 -3.40 -3.26
C PRO A 22 -21.53 -2.78 -4.34
N ASN A 23 -21.09 -1.64 -4.92
CA ASN A 23 -21.85 -0.97 -5.97
C ASN A 23 -21.45 -1.43 -7.39
N ALA A 24 -20.52 -2.36 -7.52
CA ALA A 24 -20.06 -2.87 -8.80
C ALA A 24 -20.84 -4.12 -9.21
N ASP A 25 -22.15 -4.03 -9.23
CA ASP A 25 -23.05 -5.15 -9.52
C ASP A 25 -22.99 -5.63 -10.97
N HIS A 26 -22.34 -4.85 -11.86
CA HIS A 26 -22.09 -5.22 -13.25
C HIS A 26 -20.94 -6.21 -13.42
N SER A 27 -20.21 -6.54 -12.35
CA SER A 27 -19.06 -7.42 -12.42
C SER A 27 -18.92 -8.24 -11.14
N HIS A 28 -17.92 -9.13 -11.11
CA HIS A 28 -17.64 -9.93 -9.92
C HIS A 28 -17.06 -9.11 -8.77
N CYS A 29 -16.78 -7.83 -8.97
CA CYS A 29 -16.18 -6.97 -7.94
C CYS A 29 -17.10 -6.72 -6.74
N HIS A 30 -18.41 -6.99 -6.87
CA HIS A 30 -19.34 -6.88 -5.75
C HIS A 30 -19.25 -8.07 -4.79
N LEU A 31 -18.57 -9.14 -5.18
CA LEU A 31 -18.37 -10.31 -4.34
C LEU A 31 -17.10 -10.16 -3.51
N LEU A 32 -17.05 -10.83 -2.36
CA LEU A 32 -15.84 -10.90 -1.58
C LEU A 32 -14.77 -11.69 -2.33
N HIS A 33 -13.58 -11.10 -2.50
CA HIS A 33 -12.47 -11.71 -3.16
C HIS A 33 -11.18 -11.52 -2.36
N GLY A 34 -10.30 -12.52 -2.46
CA GLY A 34 -8.95 -12.39 -1.94
C GLY A 34 -8.04 -11.75 -2.98
N TYR A 35 -7.18 -10.85 -2.53
CA TYR A 35 -6.24 -10.13 -3.39
C TYR A 35 -4.84 -10.17 -2.81
N SER A 36 -3.85 -10.37 -3.67
CA SER A 36 -2.45 -10.13 -3.34
C SER A 36 -2.13 -8.67 -3.66
N LEU A 37 -1.65 -7.94 -2.66
CA LEU A 37 -1.46 -6.50 -2.77
C LEU A 37 -0.01 -6.13 -3.03
N ALA A 38 0.17 -5.04 -3.76
CA ALA A 38 1.45 -4.39 -3.96
C ALA A 38 1.26 -2.89 -3.82
N PHE A 39 2.25 -2.22 -3.26
CA PHE A 39 2.22 -0.78 -3.03
C PHE A 39 3.48 -0.14 -3.57
N LYS A 40 3.32 1.00 -4.22
CA LYS A 40 4.44 1.83 -4.65
C LYS A 40 4.30 3.19 -3.99
N PHE A 41 5.33 3.60 -3.27
CA PHE A 41 5.38 4.90 -2.61
C PHE A 41 6.39 5.79 -3.31
N THR A 42 6.01 7.03 -3.54
CA THR A 42 6.90 8.05 -4.06
C THR A 42 7.11 9.09 -2.99
N PHE A 43 8.36 9.31 -2.63
CA PHE A 43 8.76 10.28 -1.62
C PHE A 43 9.37 11.49 -2.31
N GLY A 44 8.85 12.69 -2.01
CA GLY A 44 9.37 13.92 -2.58
C GLY A 44 9.97 14.81 -1.51
N CYS A 45 11.05 15.50 -1.85
CA CYS A 45 11.67 16.49 -0.97
C CYS A 45 12.31 17.60 -1.80
N LYS A 46 12.50 18.76 -1.18
CA LYS A 46 13.18 19.89 -1.82
C LYS A 46 14.67 19.87 -1.56
N GLU A 47 15.10 19.23 -0.47
CA GLU A 47 16.51 19.10 -0.09
C GLU A 47 16.80 17.66 0.23
N LEU A 48 17.91 17.14 -0.31
CA LEU A 48 18.40 15.81 0.04
C LEU A 48 19.06 15.84 1.41
N ASP A 49 19.10 14.69 2.09
CA ASP A 49 19.76 14.59 3.38
C ASP A 49 21.29 14.58 3.22
N ASN A 50 22.03 14.41 4.31
CA ASN A 50 23.48 14.43 4.31
C ASN A 50 24.12 13.25 3.56
N LYS A 51 23.34 12.26 3.16
CA LYS A 51 23.78 11.13 2.33
C LYS A 51 23.28 11.26 0.89
N ASN A 52 22.71 12.41 0.51
CA ASN A 52 22.10 12.66 -0.79
C ASN A 52 20.87 11.76 -1.06
N TRP A 53 20.12 11.40 -0.02
CA TRP A 53 18.90 10.62 -0.15
C TRP A 53 17.68 11.49 0.04
N ALA A 54 16.64 11.22 -0.76
CA ALA A 54 15.31 11.82 -0.55
C ALA A 54 14.62 11.20 0.67
N VAL A 55 14.87 9.91 0.91
CA VAL A 55 14.38 9.18 2.07
C VAL A 55 15.35 8.03 2.37
N ASP A 56 15.55 7.75 3.66
CA ASP A 56 16.34 6.60 4.08
C ASP A 56 15.43 5.36 4.09
N PHE A 57 15.67 4.43 3.16
CA PHE A 57 14.85 3.21 3.10
C PHE A 57 14.98 2.36 4.36
N GLY A 58 16.11 2.45 5.08
CA GLY A 58 16.25 1.76 6.36
C GLY A 58 15.29 2.26 7.42
N SER A 59 14.78 3.48 7.29
CA SER A 59 13.81 4.05 8.22
C SER A 59 12.36 3.71 7.90
N LEU A 60 12.11 2.91 6.84
CA LEU A 60 10.76 2.57 6.38
C LEU A 60 10.18 1.31 7.05
N LYS A 61 10.87 0.72 8.01
CA LYS A 61 10.34 -0.45 8.73
C LYS A 61 8.98 -0.19 9.38
N PRO A 62 8.73 0.98 10.00
CA PRO A 62 7.39 1.27 10.53
C PRO A 62 6.32 1.30 9.45
N LEU A 63 6.63 1.77 8.24
CA LEU A 63 5.68 1.78 7.12
C LEU A 63 5.31 0.36 6.71
N LYS A 64 6.31 -0.53 6.56
CA LYS A 64 6.05 -1.92 6.21
C LYS A 64 5.17 -2.60 7.26
N LYS A 65 5.47 -2.35 8.54
CA LYS A 65 4.68 -2.91 9.64
C LYS A 65 3.25 -2.36 9.62
N TRP A 66 3.08 -1.09 9.32
CA TRP A 66 1.77 -0.48 9.18
C TRP A 66 0.96 -1.13 8.05
N LEU A 67 1.60 -1.41 6.90
CA LEU A 67 0.96 -2.12 5.79
C LEU A 67 0.53 -3.52 6.22
N GLU A 68 1.40 -4.27 6.91
CA GLU A 68 1.07 -5.61 7.40
C GLU A 68 -0.10 -5.57 8.38
N ASN A 69 -0.11 -4.60 9.30
CA ASN A 69 -1.14 -4.51 10.33
C ASN A 69 -2.49 -4.09 9.78
N ASN A 70 -2.54 -3.37 8.66
CA ASN A 70 -3.78 -2.83 8.11
C ASN A 70 -4.29 -3.60 6.90
N PHE A 71 -3.42 -4.30 6.17
CA PHE A 71 -3.79 -4.91 4.89
C PHE A 71 -3.46 -6.40 4.78
N ASP A 72 -2.61 -6.94 5.66
CA ASP A 72 -2.27 -8.36 5.57
C ASP A 72 -3.26 -9.19 6.39
N HIS A 73 -3.85 -10.21 5.75
CA HIS A 73 -4.85 -11.08 6.36
C HIS A 73 -6.03 -10.29 6.95
N LYS A 74 -6.45 -9.23 6.24
CA LYS A 74 -7.51 -8.33 6.69
C LYS A 74 -8.69 -8.37 5.74
N LEU A 75 -9.88 -8.17 6.30
CA LEU A 75 -11.08 -7.85 5.56
C LEU A 75 -11.17 -6.34 5.45
N VAL A 76 -11.09 -5.81 4.24
CA VAL A 76 -11.12 -4.37 3.97
C VAL A 76 -12.43 -4.04 3.30
N LEU A 77 -13.25 -3.22 3.95
CA LEU A 77 -14.57 -2.87 3.45
C LEU A 77 -14.72 -1.36 3.35
N ASP A 78 -15.58 -0.94 2.40
CA ASP A 78 -16.07 0.43 2.35
C ASP A 78 -16.82 0.72 3.67
N GLU A 79 -16.67 1.91 4.23
CA GLU A 79 -17.36 2.29 5.47
C GLU A 79 -18.87 2.23 5.34
N ASN A 80 -19.39 2.34 4.10
CA ASN A 80 -20.81 2.27 3.78
C ASN A 80 -21.27 0.88 3.32
N ASP A 81 -20.41 -0.13 3.44
CA ASP A 81 -20.78 -1.50 3.07
C ASP A 81 -21.86 -2.00 4.01
N PRO A 82 -23.00 -2.47 3.46
CA PRO A 82 -24.12 -2.94 4.28
C PRO A 82 -23.81 -4.22 5.05
#